data_d26bf06d1cfa720c98333b5c06929400
#
_entry.id   d26bf06d1cfa720c98333b5c06929400
#
_cell.length_a   1.000
_cell.length_b   1.000
_cell.length_c   1.000
_cell.angle_alpha   90.00
_cell.angle_beta   90.00
_cell.angle_gamma   90.00
#
_symmetry.space_group_name_H-M   'P 1'
#
loop_
_entity.id
_entity.type
_entity.pdbx_description
1 polymer ?
#
loop_
_entity_poly.entity_id
_entity_poly.type
_entity_poly.pdbx_seq_one_letter_code
_entity_poly.pdbx_strand_id
1 'polypeptide(L)'
;AESYFRTVVCCTGSFSAYRSEVLKSVADEEWANQKFLGKVRTYGDDRSLTRLVLAKGYDTVYQPFANALTIVPDSMSGFINQQSRWRKGYLFEAIMASSHMWRRPIGAAVLFYLSLLMLVMGPLVMIYFLVLSTLLVGTMPTGYVTAILLISVLHQVFFAIFREANVIKIGAFAVLPAVPFWVFT
;
A
#
# COMPACT_ATOMS: atom_id res chain seq x y z
N ALA A 1 11.55 5.66 -4.01
CA ALA A 1 11.55 6.83 -3.12
C ALA A 1 11.79 6.44 -1.66
N GLU A 2 10.97 5.59 -1.07
CA GLU A 2 11.06 5.20 0.36
C GLU A 2 12.44 4.68 0.77
N SER A 3 13.04 3.81 -0.05
CA SER A 3 14.37 3.26 0.22
C SER A 3 15.48 4.31 0.17
N TYR A 4 15.33 5.35 -0.63
CA TYR A 4 16.24 6.49 -0.68
C TYR A 4 16.30 7.22 0.66
N PHE A 5 15.14 7.36 1.32
CA PHE A 5 15.04 7.95 2.66
C PHE A 5 15.24 6.93 3.80
N ARG A 6 15.64 5.69 3.48
CA ARG A 6 15.79 4.59 4.45
C ARG A 6 14.54 4.39 5.33
N THR A 7 13.38 4.59 4.74
CA THR A 7 12.09 4.56 5.44
C THR A 7 11.07 3.83 4.57
N VAL A 8 11.31 2.54 4.33
CA VAL A 8 10.34 1.65 3.69
C VAL A 8 9.26 1.31 4.71
N VAL A 9 8.01 1.67 4.42
CA VAL A 9 6.90 1.53 5.37
C VAL A 9 6.30 0.12 5.45
N CYS A 10 6.74 -0.79 4.60
CA CYS A 10 6.34 -2.18 4.63
C CYS A 10 7.45 -3.10 4.12
N CYS A 11 8.09 -3.81 5.02
CA CYS A 11 8.96 -4.94 4.69
C CYS A 11 8.07 -6.18 4.58
N THR A 12 7.78 -6.61 3.35
CA THR A 12 6.79 -7.65 3.07
C THR A 12 7.11 -8.98 3.76
N GLY A 13 6.10 -9.63 4.31
CA GLY A 13 6.25 -10.91 4.99
C GLY A 13 6.72 -12.07 4.10
N SER A 14 6.60 -11.92 2.76
CA SER A 14 7.07 -12.93 1.81
C SER A 14 8.60 -13.04 1.76
N PHE A 15 9.32 -11.93 1.91
CA PHE A 15 10.78 -11.92 1.95
C PHE A 15 11.29 -10.64 2.62
N SER A 16 11.64 -10.74 3.89
CA SER A 16 12.28 -9.66 4.64
C SER A 16 13.30 -10.22 5.61
N ALA A 17 14.35 -9.46 5.87
CA ALA A 17 15.41 -9.82 6.80
C ALA A 17 15.55 -8.71 7.85
N TYR A 18 15.66 -9.10 9.10
CA TYR A 18 15.84 -8.20 10.24
C TYR A 18 17.09 -8.61 11.02
N ARG A 19 17.82 -7.64 11.52
CA ARG A 19 18.89 -7.91 12.48
C ARG A 19 18.27 -8.48 13.77
N SER A 20 18.86 -9.53 14.33
CA SER A 20 18.34 -10.19 15.54
C SER A 20 18.18 -9.25 16.73
N GLU A 21 19.07 -8.30 16.88
CA GLU A 21 19.01 -7.27 17.94
C GLU A 21 17.78 -6.38 17.79
N VAL A 22 17.49 -5.94 16.55
CA VAL A 22 16.32 -5.13 16.23
C VAL A 22 15.05 -5.94 16.50
N LEU A 23 15.02 -7.18 16.03
CA LEU A 23 13.87 -8.06 16.22
C LEU A 23 13.59 -8.30 17.71
N LYS A 24 14.60 -8.61 18.50
CA LYS A 24 14.48 -8.76 19.96
C LYS A 24 13.95 -7.50 20.63
N SER A 25 14.31 -6.32 20.14
CA SER A 25 13.87 -5.05 20.73
C SER A 25 12.39 -4.73 20.49
N VAL A 26 11.73 -5.37 19.51
CA VAL A 26 10.34 -5.07 19.10
C VAL A 26 9.39 -6.27 19.20
N ALA A 27 9.91 -7.50 19.27
CA ALA A 27 9.11 -8.71 19.15
C ALA A 27 8.39 -9.15 20.44
N ASP A 28 8.95 -8.85 21.62
CA ASP A 28 8.59 -9.58 22.84
C ASP A 28 7.18 -9.24 23.39
N GLU A 29 6.73 -7.99 23.35
CA GLU A 29 5.42 -7.64 23.90
C GLU A 29 4.52 -6.86 22.93
N GLU A 30 5.08 -5.90 22.20
CA GLU A 30 4.27 -5.02 21.36
C GLU A 30 3.80 -5.69 20.07
N TRP A 31 4.66 -6.50 19.44
CA TRP A 31 4.32 -7.13 18.17
C TRP A 31 3.49 -8.40 18.33
N ALA A 32 3.86 -9.28 19.25
CA ALA A 32 3.17 -10.58 19.45
C ALA A 32 1.78 -10.43 20.07
N ASN A 33 1.57 -9.39 20.90
CA ASN A 33 0.33 -9.19 21.66
C ASN A 33 -0.54 -8.03 21.13
N GLN A 34 -0.44 -7.70 19.85
CA GLN A 34 -1.21 -6.60 19.28
C GLN A 34 -2.71 -6.83 19.38
N LYS A 35 -3.38 -5.89 20.04
CA LYS A 35 -4.84 -5.87 20.16
C LYS A 35 -5.41 -4.63 19.48
N PHE A 36 -6.55 -4.80 18.84
CA PHE A 36 -7.37 -3.71 18.34
C PHE A 36 -8.79 -3.86 18.87
N LEU A 37 -9.26 -2.86 19.56
CA LEU A 37 -10.56 -2.88 20.24
C LEU A 37 -10.78 -4.15 21.10
N GLY A 38 -9.71 -4.57 21.81
CA GLY A 38 -9.73 -5.73 22.70
C GLY A 38 -9.55 -7.10 22.02
N LYS A 39 -9.51 -7.16 20.68
CA LYS A 39 -9.31 -8.41 19.92
C LYS A 39 -7.87 -8.53 19.43
N VAL A 40 -7.31 -9.74 19.49
CA VAL A 40 -6.00 -10.04 18.93
C VAL A 40 -6.05 -9.87 17.42
N ARG A 41 -5.05 -9.20 16.85
CA ARG A 41 -4.95 -9.00 15.40
C ARG A 41 -4.33 -10.22 14.73
N THR A 42 -4.89 -10.60 13.59
CA THR A 42 -4.44 -11.74 12.78
C THR A 42 -4.02 -11.33 11.36
N TYR A 43 -3.80 -10.01 11.12
CA TYR A 43 -3.45 -9.49 9.79
C TYR A 43 -2.58 -8.24 9.90
N GLY A 44 -1.71 -8.04 8.89
CA GLY A 44 -0.83 -6.89 8.79
C GLY A 44 0.42 -6.98 9.66
N ASP A 45 0.85 -8.18 10.00
CA ASP A 45 1.98 -8.45 10.89
C ASP A 45 3.30 -7.89 10.36
N ASP A 46 3.50 -7.96 9.05
CA ASP A 46 4.67 -7.41 8.34
C ASP A 46 4.74 -5.88 8.43
N ARG A 47 3.61 -5.20 8.24
CA ARG A 47 3.52 -3.74 8.37
C ARG A 47 3.68 -3.30 9.81
N SER A 48 3.08 -4.03 10.75
CA SER A 48 3.17 -3.69 12.16
C SER A 48 4.60 -3.86 12.69
N LEU A 49 5.29 -4.92 12.29
CA LEU A 49 6.71 -5.12 12.62
C LEU A 49 7.57 -3.99 12.04
N THR A 50 7.36 -3.66 10.76
CA THR A 50 8.07 -2.55 10.10
C THR A 50 7.81 -1.22 10.81
N ARG A 51 6.56 -0.93 11.20
CA ARG A 51 6.19 0.27 11.95
C ARG A 51 6.93 0.37 13.28
N LEU A 52 6.98 -0.72 14.05
CA LEU A 52 7.69 -0.76 15.34
C LEU A 52 9.19 -0.54 15.17
N VAL A 53 9.80 -1.15 14.15
CA VAL A 53 11.20 -0.93 13.78
C VAL A 53 11.46 0.54 13.48
N LEU A 54 10.62 1.17 12.65
CA LEU A 54 10.72 2.59 12.32
C LEU A 54 10.48 3.49 13.54
N ALA A 55 9.52 3.15 14.41
CA ALA A 55 9.23 3.90 15.63
C ALA A 55 10.40 3.92 16.60
N LYS A 56 11.19 2.85 16.65
CA LYS A 56 12.43 2.76 17.44
C LYS A 56 13.63 3.47 16.80
N GLY A 57 13.44 4.09 15.64
CA GLY A 57 14.48 4.88 14.95
C GLY A 57 15.39 4.08 14.02
N TYR A 58 15.15 2.78 13.85
CA TYR A 58 15.91 1.98 12.90
C TYR A 58 15.51 2.29 11.45
N ASP A 59 16.44 2.04 10.53
CA ASP A 59 16.23 2.23 9.12
C ASP A 59 15.72 0.96 8.45
N THR A 60 14.88 1.14 7.44
CA THR A 60 14.38 0.08 6.57
C THR A 60 14.69 0.40 5.12
N VAL A 61 15.23 -0.57 4.39
CA VAL A 61 15.65 -0.38 2.99
C VAL A 61 15.14 -1.53 2.11
N TYR A 62 14.87 -1.21 0.86
CA TYR A 62 14.53 -2.20 -0.16
C TYR A 62 15.80 -2.70 -0.83
N GLN A 63 15.93 -4.02 -0.98
CA GLN A 63 17.01 -4.66 -1.72
C GLN A 63 16.50 -5.14 -3.08
N PRO A 64 16.87 -4.48 -4.20
CA PRO A 64 16.28 -4.78 -5.51
C PRO A 64 16.66 -6.16 -6.07
N PHE A 65 17.75 -6.76 -5.59
CA PHE A 65 18.19 -8.08 -6.02
C PHE A 65 17.63 -9.24 -5.19
N ALA A 66 16.91 -8.93 -4.11
CA ALA A 66 16.24 -9.92 -3.28
C ALA A 66 14.85 -10.23 -3.87
N ASN A 67 14.72 -11.37 -4.53
CA ASN A 67 13.50 -11.79 -5.20
C ASN A 67 12.89 -13.01 -4.51
N ALA A 68 11.57 -13.03 -4.37
CA ALA A 68 10.82 -14.17 -3.89
C ALA A 68 9.64 -14.47 -4.83
N LEU A 69 9.41 -15.73 -5.09
CA LEU A 69 8.22 -16.20 -5.80
C LEU A 69 7.13 -16.55 -4.79
N THR A 70 5.94 -16.01 -4.99
CA THR A 70 4.80 -16.25 -4.12
C THR A 70 3.61 -16.75 -4.93
N ILE A 71 2.79 -17.56 -4.29
CA ILE A 71 1.52 -18.04 -4.89
C ILE A 71 0.50 -16.92 -4.78
N VAL A 72 -0.12 -16.60 -5.91
CA VAL A 72 -1.23 -15.64 -5.97
C VAL A 72 -2.57 -16.38 -5.92
N PRO A 73 -3.66 -15.75 -5.43
CA PRO A 73 -4.99 -16.36 -5.49
C PRO A 73 -5.38 -16.70 -6.93
N ASP A 74 -5.94 -17.87 -7.12
CA ASP A 74 -6.43 -18.40 -8.40
C ASP A 74 -7.91 -18.06 -8.65
N SER A 75 -8.59 -17.50 -7.66
CA SER A 75 -10.00 -17.12 -7.72
C SER A 75 -10.22 -15.64 -7.41
N MET A 76 -11.25 -15.06 -8.03
CA MET A 76 -11.63 -13.65 -7.78
C MET A 76 -12.03 -13.43 -6.32
N SER A 77 -12.74 -14.37 -5.70
CA SER A 77 -13.11 -14.30 -4.28
C SER A 77 -11.88 -14.31 -3.39
N GLY A 78 -10.91 -15.20 -3.66
CA GLY A 78 -9.64 -15.24 -2.96
C GLY A 78 -8.86 -13.94 -3.09
N PHE A 79 -8.81 -13.37 -4.29
CA PHE A 79 -8.17 -12.08 -4.57
C PHE A 79 -8.83 -10.93 -3.78
N ILE A 80 -10.16 -10.79 -3.82
CA ILE A 80 -10.89 -9.76 -3.09
C ILE A 80 -10.66 -9.89 -1.58
N ASN A 81 -10.71 -11.11 -1.05
CA ASN A 81 -10.45 -11.36 0.38
C ASN A 81 -9.02 -10.98 0.77
N GLN A 82 -8.04 -11.29 -0.06
CA GLN A 82 -6.64 -10.90 0.15
C GLN A 82 -6.48 -9.38 0.14
N GLN A 83 -7.04 -8.69 -0.87
CA GLN A 83 -6.98 -7.24 -0.98
C GLN A 83 -7.67 -6.55 0.20
N SER A 84 -8.85 -7.01 0.60
CA SER A 84 -9.58 -6.49 1.76
C SER A 84 -8.77 -6.63 3.06
N ARG A 85 -8.08 -7.76 3.25
CA ARG A 85 -7.21 -7.98 4.40
C ARG A 85 -6.03 -7.02 4.39
N TRP A 86 -5.37 -6.87 3.25
CA TRP A 86 -4.22 -5.96 3.11
C TRP A 86 -4.60 -4.51 3.33
N ARG A 87 -5.77 -4.08 2.86
CA ARG A 87 -6.28 -2.72 3.07
C ARG A 87 -6.58 -2.41 4.52
N LYS A 88 -7.29 -3.31 5.19
CA LYS A 88 -7.55 -3.17 6.63
C LYS A 88 -6.25 -3.03 7.41
N GLY A 89 -5.27 -3.88 7.11
CA GLY A 89 -3.94 -3.80 7.69
C GLY A 89 -3.24 -2.47 7.38
N TYR A 90 -3.27 -2.04 6.11
CA TYR A 90 -2.65 -0.79 5.69
C TYR A 90 -3.26 0.43 6.38
N LEU A 91 -4.58 0.57 6.35
CA LEU A 91 -5.27 1.70 6.97
C LEU A 91 -4.93 1.81 8.47
N PHE A 92 -5.02 0.69 9.16
CA PHE A 92 -4.73 0.67 10.60
C PHE A 92 -3.27 1.05 10.89
N GLU A 93 -2.31 0.40 10.21
CA GLU A 93 -0.89 0.67 10.45
C GLU A 93 -0.48 2.07 9.99
N ALA A 94 -1.10 2.63 8.96
CA ALA A 94 -0.86 4.01 8.54
C ALA A 94 -1.31 5.01 9.61
N ILE A 95 -2.47 4.79 10.22
CA ILE A 95 -2.95 5.62 11.34
C ILE A 95 -2.00 5.52 12.54
N MET A 96 -1.58 4.31 12.91
CA MET A 96 -0.63 4.10 14.01
C MET A 96 0.75 4.70 13.72
N ALA A 97 1.22 4.57 12.48
CA ALA A 97 2.51 5.13 12.04
C ALA A 97 2.51 6.66 12.04
N SER A 98 1.38 7.31 11.82
CA SER A 98 1.28 8.78 11.78
C SER A 98 1.78 9.44 13.07
N SER A 99 1.73 8.74 14.21
CA SER A 99 2.21 9.24 15.49
C SER A 99 3.73 9.48 15.56
N HIS A 100 4.52 8.83 14.71
CA HIS A 100 5.99 8.92 14.75
C HIS A 100 6.66 9.19 13.40
N MET A 101 5.97 9.09 12.27
CA MET A 101 6.54 9.29 10.94
C MET A 101 7.08 10.70 10.72
N TRP A 102 6.59 11.71 11.44
CA TRP A 102 7.12 13.08 11.41
C TRP A 102 8.57 13.20 11.90
N ARG A 103 9.07 12.18 12.66
CA ARG A 103 10.46 12.11 13.14
C ARG A 103 11.43 11.58 12.07
N ARG A 104 10.92 11.04 10.98
CA ARG A 104 11.72 10.50 9.87
C ARG A 104 12.20 11.63 8.94
N PRO A 105 13.16 11.39 8.03
CA PRO A 105 13.60 12.39 7.08
C PRO A 105 12.41 13.07 6.39
N ILE A 106 12.48 14.39 6.25
CA ILE A 106 11.35 15.22 5.81
C ILE A 106 10.70 14.74 4.51
N GLY A 107 11.50 14.26 3.55
CA GLY A 107 11.00 13.70 2.29
C GLY A 107 10.15 12.43 2.51
N ALA A 108 10.56 11.54 3.44
CA ALA A 108 9.78 10.37 3.80
C ALA A 108 8.49 10.74 4.53
N ALA A 109 8.57 11.69 5.47
CA ALA A 109 7.42 12.18 6.21
C ALA A 109 6.38 12.81 5.27
N VAL A 110 6.80 13.70 4.37
CA VAL A 110 5.90 14.33 3.38
C VAL A 110 5.22 13.28 2.51
N LEU A 111 5.97 12.34 1.94
CA LEU A 111 5.42 11.27 1.11
C LEU A 111 4.42 10.40 1.89
N PHE A 112 4.74 10.08 3.14
CA PHE A 112 3.85 9.31 4.00
C PHE A 112 2.53 10.03 4.28
N TYR A 113 2.59 11.29 4.74
CA TYR A 113 1.37 12.04 5.06
C TYR A 113 0.55 12.39 3.82
N LEU A 114 1.21 12.63 2.67
CA LEU A 114 0.51 12.79 1.40
C LEU A 114 -0.23 11.50 1.00
N SER A 115 0.41 10.33 1.15
CA SER A 115 -0.22 9.03 0.91
C SER A 115 -1.39 8.77 1.86
N LEU A 116 -1.24 9.13 3.14
CA LEU A 116 -2.32 9.03 4.12
C LEU A 116 -3.50 9.96 3.78
N LEU A 117 -3.22 11.18 3.34
CA LEU A 117 -4.24 12.11 2.87
C LEU A 117 -4.99 11.53 1.65
N MET A 118 -4.26 11.00 0.67
CA MET A 118 -4.86 10.37 -0.51
C MET A 118 -5.70 9.15 -0.16
N LEU A 119 -5.28 8.35 0.84
CA LEU A 119 -6.03 7.21 1.34
C LEU A 119 -7.42 7.61 1.88
N VAL A 120 -7.51 8.76 2.55
CA VAL A 120 -8.77 9.25 3.11
C VAL A 120 -9.57 10.04 2.08
N MET A 121 -8.93 10.92 1.33
CA MET A 121 -9.59 11.80 0.36
C MET A 121 -10.01 11.07 -0.91
N GLY A 122 -9.25 10.05 -1.36
CA GLY A 122 -9.52 9.33 -2.60
C GLY A 122 -10.94 8.78 -2.68
N PRO A 123 -11.42 7.99 -1.71
CA PRO A 123 -12.81 7.50 -1.71
C PRO A 123 -13.86 8.62 -1.69
N LEU A 124 -13.60 9.71 -0.95
CA LEU A 124 -14.52 10.85 -0.88
C LEU A 124 -14.64 11.56 -2.22
N VAL A 125 -13.50 11.79 -2.87
CA VAL A 125 -13.43 12.40 -4.22
C VAL A 125 -14.12 11.49 -5.25
N MET A 126 -13.90 10.18 -5.15
CA MET A 126 -14.55 9.21 -6.03
C MET A 126 -16.07 9.23 -5.86
N ILE A 127 -16.57 9.20 -4.62
CA ILE A 127 -18.01 9.27 -4.32
C ILE A 127 -18.58 10.59 -4.84
N TYR A 128 -17.91 11.70 -4.62
CA TYR A 128 -18.33 13.00 -5.10
C TYR A 128 -18.49 13.01 -6.62
N PHE A 129 -17.45 12.61 -7.39
CA PHE A 129 -17.50 12.68 -8.85
C PHE A 129 -18.39 11.62 -9.46
N LEU A 130 -18.32 10.35 -9.05
CA LEU A 130 -19.06 9.28 -9.71
C LEU A 130 -20.52 9.20 -9.27
N VAL A 131 -20.84 9.62 -8.04
CA VAL A 131 -22.21 9.50 -7.52
C VAL A 131 -22.87 10.87 -7.43
N LEU A 132 -22.38 11.75 -6.58
CA LEU A 132 -23.06 13.04 -6.28
C LEU A 132 -23.10 13.93 -7.51
N SER A 133 -21.99 14.14 -8.20
CA SER A 133 -21.93 14.99 -9.39
C SER A 133 -22.84 14.42 -10.51
N THR A 134 -22.83 13.11 -10.73
CA THR A 134 -23.69 12.47 -11.71
C THR A 134 -25.18 12.61 -11.37
N LEU A 135 -25.54 12.45 -10.10
CA LEU A 135 -26.94 12.60 -9.65
C LEU A 135 -27.42 14.06 -9.68
N LEU A 136 -26.55 15.01 -9.31
CA LEU A 136 -26.92 16.43 -9.20
C LEU A 136 -26.91 17.14 -10.58
N VAL A 137 -25.95 16.81 -11.42
CA VAL A 137 -25.76 17.48 -12.73
C VAL A 137 -26.40 16.70 -13.88
N GLY A 138 -26.70 15.42 -13.67
CA GLY A 138 -27.29 14.54 -14.69
C GLY A 138 -26.34 14.14 -15.81
N THR A 139 -25.04 14.45 -15.68
CA THR A 139 -24.03 14.14 -16.69
C THR A 139 -22.90 13.30 -16.11
N MET A 140 -22.41 12.34 -16.90
CA MET A 140 -21.23 11.55 -16.52
C MET A 140 -20.01 12.46 -16.37
N PRO A 141 -19.19 12.30 -15.30
CA PRO A 141 -17.98 13.07 -15.11
C PRO A 141 -16.85 12.54 -16.01
N THR A 142 -16.99 12.75 -17.31
CA THR A 142 -16.09 12.22 -18.35
C THR A 142 -14.62 12.57 -18.10
N GLY A 143 -14.34 13.80 -17.65
CA GLY A 143 -12.99 14.23 -17.29
C GLY A 143 -12.36 13.40 -16.17
N TYR A 144 -13.14 13.07 -15.15
CA TYR A 144 -12.66 12.22 -14.04
C TYR A 144 -12.39 10.79 -14.50
N VAL A 145 -13.30 10.21 -15.28
CA VAL A 145 -13.13 8.87 -15.85
C VAL A 145 -11.91 8.82 -16.78
N THR A 146 -11.76 9.83 -17.65
CA THR A 146 -10.59 9.93 -18.54
C THR A 146 -9.29 10.06 -17.76
N ALA A 147 -9.27 10.83 -16.66
CA ALA A 147 -8.10 10.96 -15.81
C ALA A 147 -7.70 9.61 -15.16
N ILE A 148 -8.68 8.84 -14.65
CA ILE A 148 -8.42 7.50 -14.10
C ILE A 148 -7.82 6.58 -15.15
N LEU A 149 -8.39 6.55 -16.36
CA LEU A 149 -7.90 5.74 -17.47
C LEU A 149 -6.47 6.13 -17.85
N LEU A 150 -6.20 7.43 -17.98
CA LEU A 150 -4.86 7.94 -18.31
C LEU A 150 -3.83 7.56 -17.26
N ILE A 151 -4.14 7.75 -15.98
CA ILE A 151 -3.26 7.38 -14.87
C ILE A 151 -3.01 5.86 -14.88
N SER A 152 -4.03 5.04 -15.14
CA SER A 152 -3.90 3.59 -15.24
C SER A 152 -2.96 3.18 -16.38
N VAL A 153 -3.08 3.80 -17.53
CA VAL A 153 -2.20 3.56 -18.70
C VAL A 153 -0.75 3.99 -18.37
N LEU A 154 -0.57 5.20 -17.82
CA LEU A 154 0.76 5.70 -17.44
C LEU A 154 1.43 4.79 -16.41
N HIS A 155 0.66 4.27 -15.46
CA HIS A 155 1.16 3.33 -14.48
C HIS A 155 1.64 2.02 -15.13
N GLN A 156 0.87 1.47 -16.09
CA GLN A 156 1.27 0.27 -16.83
C GLN A 156 2.52 0.52 -17.69
N VAL A 157 2.60 1.67 -18.36
CA VAL A 157 3.81 2.05 -19.12
C VAL A 157 5.03 2.17 -18.21
N PHE A 158 4.87 2.79 -17.03
CA PHE A 158 5.92 2.86 -16.03
C PHE A 158 6.39 1.47 -15.60
N PHE A 159 5.48 0.55 -15.30
CA PHE A 159 5.84 -0.82 -14.94
C PHE A 159 6.51 -1.57 -16.09
N ALA A 160 6.07 -1.37 -17.33
CA ALA A 160 6.68 -2.00 -18.50
C ALA A 160 8.12 -1.52 -18.74
N ILE A 161 8.40 -0.23 -18.49
CA ILE A 161 9.74 0.35 -18.68
C ILE A 161 10.70 -0.06 -17.55
N PHE A 162 10.23 -0.07 -16.31
CA PHE A 162 11.09 -0.24 -15.14
C PHE A 162 11.11 -1.65 -14.56
N ARG A 163 10.23 -2.54 -15.00
CA ARG A 163 10.22 -3.95 -14.66
C ARG A 163 10.39 -4.80 -15.90
N GLU A 164 11.26 -5.79 -15.78
CA GLU A 164 11.69 -6.71 -16.82
C GLU A 164 10.58 -7.31 -17.69
N ALA A 165 10.95 -7.68 -18.91
CA ALA A 165 10.19 -8.15 -20.06
C ALA A 165 8.98 -9.10 -19.85
N ASN A 166 8.83 -9.72 -18.68
CA ASN A 166 7.69 -10.60 -18.37
C ASN A 166 6.35 -9.85 -18.23
N VAL A 167 6.37 -8.55 -17.92
CA VAL A 167 5.15 -7.72 -17.83
C VAL A 167 4.61 -7.39 -19.22
N ILE A 168 5.46 -7.33 -20.23
CA ILE A 168 5.04 -7.06 -21.63
C ILE A 168 4.14 -8.17 -22.19
N LYS A 169 4.32 -9.42 -21.73
CA LYS A 169 3.45 -10.55 -22.14
C LYS A 169 2.02 -10.49 -21.57
N ILE A 170 1.83 -9.77 -20.48
CA ILE A 170 0.52 -9.55 -19.84
C ILE A 170 -0.11 -8.22 -20.36
N GLY A 171 0.67 -7.39 -20.95
CA GLY A 171 0.54 -6.08 -21.54
C GLY A 171 -0.85 -5.46 -21.61
N ALA A 172 -1.55 -5.67 -22.73
CA ALA A 172 -2.83 -5.01 -22.97
C ALA A 172 -3.96 -5.50 -22.04
N PHE A 173 -3.92 -6.75 -21.58
CA PHE A 173 -4.94 -7.29 -20.66
C PHE A 173 -4.77 -6.81 -19.21
N ALA A 174 -3.60 -6.30 -18.82
CA ALA A 174 -3.39 -5.75 -17.48
C ALA A 174 -4.03 -4.35 -17.30
N VAL A 175 -4.29 -3.64 -18.37
CA VAL A 175 -4.98 -2.33 -18.33
C VAL A 175 -6.44 -2.49 -17.88
N LEU A 176 -7.13 -3.52 -18.37
CA LEU A 176 -8.53 -3.77 -18.05
C LEU A 176 -8.79 -4.03 -16.55
N PRO A 177 -8.05 -4.89 -15.84
CA PRO A 177 -8.21 -5.04 -14.40
C PRO A 177 -7.56 -3.91 -13.58
N ALA A 178 -6.66 -3.10 -14.15
CA ALA A 178 -6.09 -1.97 -13.44
C ALA A 178 -7.14 -0.88 -13.15
N VAL A 179 -8.11 -0.68 -14.06
CA VAL A 179 -9.19 0.32 -13.87
C VAL A 179 -10.03 0.00 -12.63
N PRO A 180 -10.67 -1.18 -12.49
CA PRO A 180 -11.39 -1.51 -11.27
C PRO A 180 -10.46 -1.58 -10.06
N PHE A 181 -9.20 -2.02 -10.22
CA PHE A 181 -8.24 -2.01 -9.12
C PHE A 181 -8.06 -0.59 -8.57
N TRP A 182 -7.86 0.43 -9.40
CA TRP A 182 -7.70 1.82 -8.98
C TRP A 182 -9.00 2.49 -8.53
N VAL A 183 -10.14 2.03 -8.99
CA VAL A 183 -11.46 2.53 -8.55
C VAL A 183 -11.83 1.95 -7.18
N PHE A 184 -11.47 0.69 -6.93
CA PHE A 184 -11.81 0.00 -5.68
C PHE A 184 -10.64 -0.12 -4.70
N THR A 185 -9.45 0.34 -5.04
CA THR A 185 -8.30 0.41 -4.15
C THR A 185 -7.95 1.80 -3.74
#